data_5cd87147eb2ba6a623f9b91272f10b1c
#
_entry.id   5cd87147eb2ba6a623f9b91272f10b1c
#
_cell.length_a   1.000
_cell.length_b   1.000
_cell.length_c   1.000
_cell.angle_alpha   90.00
_cell.angle_beta   90.00
_cell.angle_gamma   90.00
#
_symmetry.space_group_name_H-M   'P 1'
#
loop_
_entity.id
_entity.type
_entity.pdbx_description
1 polymer ?
#
loop_
_entity_poly.entity_id
_entity_poly.type
_entity_poly.pdbx_seq_one_letter_code
_entity_poly.pdbx_strand_id
1 'polypeptide(L)'
;MTAATLFIGAGGGTTWERAAVGLPSLCVSVADNQVTNAEALARAGVHLYLGPACGVSVEALQCAIAVLLDNPLLRQHFAERGQALVDGLGAQRVAVALLGEGLRVRDAAAGDARLLFDGRNAEPVRRVSLQQAPLQWDDHCCWLTATLADPRRVLLIGEHGDGPVGTLRYDRLDDARARVSLYLFDGRFGLGWGRALLLAGEREVRRRWPALQLIEAQV
;
A
#
# COMPACT_ATOMS: atom_id res chain seq x y z
N MET A 1 -13.01 -11.55 16.75
CA MET A 1 -13.83 -10.95 15.66
C MET A 1 -14.08 -11.94 14.51
N THR A 2 -13.15 -12.75 14.11
CA THR A 2 -13.28 -13.68 12.95
C THR A 2 -14.33 -14.77 13.08
N ALA A 3 -14.81 -15.09 14.28
CA ALA A 3 -15.86 -16.07 14.52
C ALA A 3 -17.26 -15.45 14.72
N ALA A 4 -17.38 -14.13 14.66
CA ALA A 4 -18.66 -13.43 14.86
C ALA A 4 -19.36 -13.21 13.51
N THR A 5 -20.69 -13.36 13.49
CA THR A 5 -21.53 -13.16 12.30
C THR A 5 -21.93 -11.69 12.13
N LEU A 6 -22.07 -10.97 13.23
CA LEU A 6 -22.52 -9.58 13.30
C LEU A 6 -21.89 -8.90 14.51
N PHE A 7 -21.52 -7.64 14.38
CA PHE A 7 -21.15 -6.77 15.48
C PHE A 7 -22.24 -5.72 15.72
N ILE A 8 -22.52 -5.41 16.99
CA ILE A 8 -23.41 -4.33 17.40
C ILE A 8 -22.65 -3.46 18.40
N GLY A 9 -22.54 -2.16 18.16
CA GLY A 9 -21.86 -1.28 19.11
C GLY A 9 -21.44 0.08 18.52
N ALA A 10 -20.51 0.74 19.21
CA ALA A 10 -20.09 2.09 18.89
C ALA A 10 -19.25 2.21 17.63
N GLY A 11 -19.35 3.35 16.94
CA GLY A 11 -18.59 3.71 15.74
C GLY A 11 -17.20 4.30 16.03
N GLY A 12 -16.49 3.78 17.05
CA GLY A 12 -15.14 4.21 17.42
C GLY A 12 -14.02 3.60 16.59
N GLY A 13 -12.77 3.62 17.09
CA GLY A 13 -11.56 3.13 16.41
C GLY A 13 -11.65 1.67 15.93
N THR A 14 -12.35 0.81 16.68
CA THR A 14 -12.57 -0.60 16.29
C THR A 14 -13.37 -0.79 15.01
N THR A 15 -13.98 0.28 14.46
CA THR A 15 -14.67 0.22 13.16
C THR A 15 -13.72 -0.17 12.04
N TRP A 16 -12.48 0.32 12.07
CA TRP A 16 -11.46 -0.01 11.07
C TRP A 16 -11.01 -1.47 11.18
N GLU A 17 -10.89 -1.99 12.41
CA GLU A 17 -10.55 -3.40 12.65
C GLU A 17 -11.65 -4.33 12.14
N ARG A 18 -12.92 -3.99 12.39
CA ARG A 18 -14.08 -4.75 11.88
C ARG A 18 -14.15 -4.73 10.37
N ALA A 19 -13.93 -3.56 9.76
CA ALA A 19 -13.89 -3.41 8.31
C ALA A 19 -12.78 -4.26 7.69
N ALA A 20 -11.57 -4.24 8.27
CA ALA A 20 -10.43 -5.04 7.79
C ALA A 20 -10.70 -6.56 7.80
N VAL A 21 -11.42 -7.07 8.81
CA VAL A 21 -11.78 -8.49 8.89
C VAL A 21 -13.11 -8.82 8.19
N GLY A 22 -13.76 -7.83 7.58
CA GLY A 22 -15.04 -8.02 6.89
C GLY A 22 -16.20 -8.39 7.83
N LEU A 23 -16.19 -7.88 9.07
CA LEU A 23 -17.26 -8.16 10.04
C LEU A 23 -18.43 -7.19 9.84
N PRO A 24 -19.60 -7.65 9.36
CA PRO A 24 -20.78 -6.80 9.23
C PRO A 24 -21.15 -6.16 10.56
N SER A 25 -21.52 -4.90 10.53
CA SER A 25 -21.70 -4.14 11.77
C SER A 25 -22.96 -3.28 11.77
N LEU A 26 -23.62 -3.24 12.91
CA LEU A 26 -24.63 -2.27 13.27
C LEU A 26 -24.03 -1.27 14.24
N CYS A 27 -23.97 0.00 13.84
CA CYS A 27 -23.29 1.04 14.60
C CYS A 27 -24.26 2.09 15.15
N VAL A 28 -23.97 2.55 16.36
CA VAL A 28 -24.50 3.77 16.97
C VAL A 28 -23.32 4.68 17.33
N SER A 29 -23.54 6.00 17.46
CA SER A 29 -22.53 6.89 18.04
C SER A 29 -22.82 7.12 19.51
N VAL A 30 -21.81 7.01 20.36
CA VAL A 30 -21.89 7.27 21.81
C VAL A 30 -21.22 8.60 22.18
N ALA A 31 -20.59 9.26 21.20
CA ALA A 31 -19.97 10.57 21.36
C ALA A 31 -20.00 11.33 20.01
N ASP A 32 -20.02 12.65 20.07
CA ASP A 32 -20.19 13.53 18.90
C ASP A 32 -19.08 13.37 17.87
N ASN A 33 -17.85 13.14 18.31
CA ASN A 33 -16.71 12.92 17.44
C ASN A 33 -16.78 11.62 16.62
N GLN A 34 -17.72 10.73 16.91
CA GLN A 34 -17.95 9.49 16.16
C GLN A 34 -18.97 9.68 15.02
N VAL A 35 -19.84 10.68 15.09
CA VAL A 35 -20.96 10.86 14.15
C VAL A 35 -20.50 10.98 12.71
N THR A 36 -19.63 11.95 12.43
CA THR A 36 -19.13 12.22 11.06
C THR A 36 -18.50 10.98 10.44
N ASN A 37 -17.69 10.24 11.19
CA ASN A 37 -17.04 9.04 10.71
C ASN A 37 -18.04 7.89 10.48
N ALA A 38 -18.98 7.69 11.42
CA ALA A 38 -19.99 6.65 11.30
C ALA A 38 -20.91 6.89 10.08
N GLU A 39 -21.33 8.13 9.83
CA GLU A 39 -22.10 8.50 8.64
C GLU A 39 -21.33 8.29 7.35
N ALA A 40 -20.05 8.69 7.31
CA ALA A 40 -19.22 8.52 6.13
C ALA A 40 -19.05 7.04 5.76
N LEU A 41 -18.82 6.18 6.74
CA LEU A 41 -18.68 4.73 6.54
C LEU A 41 -20.02 4.06 6.19
N ALA A 42 -21.14 4.53 6.71
CA ALA A 42 -22.47 4.06 6.32
C ALA A 42 -22.74 4.42 4.85
N ARG A 43 -22.43 5.64 4.41
CA ARG A 43 -22.52 6.06 2.99
C ARG A 43 -21.60 5.23 2.08
N ALA A 44 -20.45 4.81 2.60
CA ALA A 44 -19.54 3.92 1.87
C ALA A 44 -19.99 2.46 1.83
N GLY A 45 -21.09 2.11 2.52
CA GLY A 45 -21.62 0.75 2.55
C GLY A 45 -20.82 -0.22 3.43
N VAL A 46 -20.14 0.28 4.47
CA VAL A 46 -19.31 -0.54 5.37
C VAL A 46 -20.10 -1.10 6.54
N HIS A 47 -21.11 -0.36 7.01
CA HIS A 47 -21.98 -0.76 8.11
C HIS A 47 -23.36 -0.08 8.05
N LEU A 48 -24.29 -0.56 8.83
CA LEU A 48 -25.57 0.12 9.09
C LEU A 48 -25.40 1.05 10.29
N TYR A 49 -25.73 2.34 10.13
CA TYR A 49 -25.66 3.34 11.20
C TYR A 49 -27.06 3.80 11.61
N LEU A 50 -27.38 3.73 12.89
CA LEU A 50 -28.70 4.10 13.44
C LEU A 50 -28.76 5.52 14.04
N GLY A 51 -27.63 6.22 14.09
CA GLY A 51 -27.54 7.54 14.71
C GLY A 51 -26.96 7.53 16.13
N PRO A 52 -27.09 8.65 16.86
CA PRO A 52 -26.65 8.75 18.26
C PRO A 52 -27.44 7.79 19.15
N ALA A 53 -26.73 7.10 20.06
CA ALA A 53 -27.30 6.08 20.93
C ALA A 53 -28.49 6.57 21.78
N CYS A 54 -28.48 7.85 22.18
CA CYS A 54 -29.56 8.45 22.94
C CYS A 54 -30.88 8.61 22.14
N GLY A 55 -30.84 8.56 20.83
CA GLY A 55 -32.00 8.65 19.94
C GLY A 55 -32.47 7.31 19.37
N VAL A 56 -31.79 6.19 19.67
CA VAL A 56 -32.12 4.87 19.13
C VAL A 56 -33.03 4.12 20.09
N SER A 57 -34.27 3.80 19.65
CA SER A 57 -35.18 2.97 20.44
C SER A 57 -34.80 1.50 20.38
N VAL A 58 -35.33 0.73 21.37
CA VAL A 58 -35.14 -0.73 21.41
C VAL A 58 -35.74 -1.40 20.17
N GLU A 59 -36.92 -0.93 19.75
CA GLU A 59 -37.63 -1.46 18.57
C GLU A 59 -36.83 -1.19 17.29
N ALA A 60 -36.25 0.00 17.13
CA ALA A 60 -35.39 0.33 15.99
C ALA A 60 -34.17 -0.57 15.94
N LEU A 61 -33.54 -0.83 17.10
CA LEU A 61 -32.38 -1.73 17.21
C LEU A 61 -32.78 -3.15 16.86
N GLN A 62 -33.89 -3.67 17.36
CA GLN A 62 -34.41 -5.02 17.07
C GLN A 62 -34.70 -5.18 15.56
N CYS A 63 -35.37 -4.21 14.94
CA CYS A 63 -35.63 -4.23 13.50
C CYS A 63 -34.34 -4.25 12.69
N ALA A 64 -33.36 -3.42 13.04
CA ALA A 64 -32.09 -3.38 12.34
C ALA A 64 -31.28 -4.69 12.47
N ILE A 65 -31.32 -5.32 13.65
CA ILE A 65 -30.70 -6.64 13.89
C ILE A 65 -31.38 -7.68 13.01
N ALA A 66 -32.73 -7.73 13.00
CA ALA A 66 -33.48 -8.68 12.18
C ALA A 66 -33.15 -8.53 10.70
N VAL A 67 -33.15 -7.29 10.18
CA VAL A 67 -32.76 -7.00 8.77
C VAL A 67 -31.39 -7.55 8.44
N LEU A 68 -30.40 -7.40 9.32
CA LEU A 68 -29.05 -7.89 9.09
C LEU A 68 -28.95 -9.41 9.23
N LEU A 69 -29.68 -10.04 10.16
CA LEU A 69 -29.66 -11.50 10.34
C LEU A 69 -30.38 -12.21 9.20
N ASP A 70 -31.48 -11.67 8.71
CA ASP A 70 -32.31 -12.28 7.68
C ASP A 70 -31.80 -12.02 6.26
N ASN A 71 -30.84 -11.09 6.10
CA ASN A 71 -30.29 -10.73 4.80
C ASN A 71 -28.78 -11.04 4.68
N PRO A 72 -28.41 -12.27 4.30
CA PRO A 72 -27.02 -12.66 4.13
C PRO A 72 -26.28 -11.87 3.02
N LEU A 73 -26.98 -11.48 1.95
CA LEU A 73 -26.39 -10.68 0.87
C LEU A 73 -26.00 -9.29 1.33
N LEU A 74 -26.79 -8.67 2.19
CA LEU A 74 -26.45 -7.37 2.78
C LEU A 74 -25.22 -7.48 3.70
N ARG A 75 -25.13 -8.54 4.49
CA ARG A 75 -23.95 -8.81 5.32
C ARG A 75 -22.71 -9.02 4.46
N GLN A 76 -22.81 -9.80 3.40
CA GLN A 76 -21.72 -10.00 2.46
C GLN A 76 -21.28 -8.68 1.81
N HIS A 77 -22.23 -7.85 1.38
CA HIS A 77 -21.93 -6.53 0.83
C HIS A 77 -21.13 -5.66 1.80
N PHE A 78 -21.55 -5.59 3.08
CA PHE A 78 -20.81 -4.83 4.09
C PHE A 78 -19.40 -5.39 4.33
N ALA A 79 -19.24 -6.71 4.34
CA ALA A 79 -17.94 -7.37 4.48
C ALA A 79 -17.00 -7.01 3.32
N GLU A 80 -17.45 -7.13 2.09
CA GLU A 80 -16.67 -6.82 0.88
C GLU A 80 -16.30 -5.35 0.80
N ARG A 81 -17.25 -4.45 1.12
CA ARG A 81 -16.99 -3.00 1.13
C ARG A 81 -16.00 -2.61 2.22
N GLY A 82 -16.11 -3.22 3.41
CA GLY A 82 -15.17 -3.01 4.51
C GLY A 82 -13.76 -3.44 4.15
N GLN A 83 -13.58 -4.65 3.62
CA GLN A 83 -12.29 -5.18 3.21
C GLN A 83 -11.69 -4.43 2.01
N ALA A 84 -12.50 -3.94 1.10
CA ALA A 84 -12.04 -3.09 -0.01
C ALA A 84 -11.55 -1.71 0.47
N LEU A 85 -12.12 -1.19 1.57
CA LEU A 85 -11.74 0.10 2.13
C LEU A 85 -10.53 0.00 3.06
N VAL A 86 -10.38 -1.10 3.81
CA VAL A 86 -9.40 -1.24 4.90
C VAL A 86 -8.61 -2.53 4.73
N ASP A 87 -7.37 -2.39 4.32
CA ASP A 87 -6.43 -3.52 4.11
C ASP A 87 -5.72 -4.00 5.39
N GLY A 88 -5.96 -3.37 6.54
CA GLY A 88 -5.33 -3.73 7.81
C GLY A 88 -3.88 -3.29 7.98
N LEU A 89 -3.26 -2.65 6.98
CA LEU A 89 -1.83 -2.30 6.98
C LEU A 89 -1.54 -0.88 7.48
N GLY A 90 -2.52 -0.17 8.06
CA GLY A 90 -2.39 1.22 8.48
C GLY A 90 -1.25 1.45 9.48
N ALA A 91 -1.15 0.63 10.54
CA ALA A 91 -0.08 0.73 11.53
C ALA A 91 1.31 0.51 10.92
N GLN A 92 1.43 -0.41 9.97
CA GLN A 92 2.69 -0.65 9.26
C GLN A 92 3.09 0.53 8.38
N ARG A 93 2.11 1.19 7.72
CA ARG A 93 2.39 2.42 6.95
C ARG A 93 2.87 3.55 7.84
N VAL A 94 2.29 3.72 9.01
CA VAL A 94 2.76 4.71 10.00
C VAL A 94 4.17 4.36 10.46
N ALA A 95 4.43 3.09 10.79
CA ALA A 95 5.77 2.64 11.18
C ALA A 95 6.80 2.92 10.07
N VAL A 96 6.50 2.61 8.81
CA VAL A 96 7.39 2.92 7.68
C VAL A 96 7.55 4.42 7.47
N ALA A 97 6.51 5.23 7.68
CA ALA A 97 6.64 6.69 7.60
C ALA A 97 7.58 7.24 8.68
N LEU A 98 7.51 6.69 9.89
CA LEU A 98 8.41 7.04 10.99
C LEU A 98 9.84 6.51 10.78
N LEU A 99 9.96 5.30 10.24
CA LEU A 99 11.25 4.65 9.96
C LEU A 99 11.88 5.15 8.64
N GLY A 100 11.11 5.78 7.78
CA GLY A 100 11.56 6.26 6.47
C GLY A 100 12.73 7.27 6.54
N GLU A 101 12.95 7.91 7.69
CA GLU A 101 14.14 8.72 7.97
C GLU A 101 15.44 7.89 7.94
N GLY A 102 15.37 6.57 8.18
CA GLY A 102 16.51 5.65 8.10
C GLY A 102 16.73 5.02 6.73
N LEU A 103 15.87 5.28 5.74
CA LEU A 103 16.04 4.76 4.39
C LEU A 103 17.17 5.51 3.67
N ARG A 104 18.17 4.77 3.24
CA ARG A 104 19.30 5.28 2.44
C ARG A 104 19.23 4.65 1.04
N VAL A 105 19.72 5.41 0.07
CA VAL A 105 19.94 4.88 -1.28
C VAL A 105 21.44 4.89 -1.57
N ARG A 106 21.90 3.80 -2.17
CA ARG A 106 23.27 3.68 -2.69
C ARG A 106 23.25 3.24 -4.15
N ASP A 107 24.36 3.44 -4.82
CA ASP A 107 24.55 2.88 -6.14
C ASP A 107 24.51 1.35 -6.08
N ALA A 108 23.87 0.76 -7.09
CA ALA A 108 24.00 -0.67 -7.32
C ALA A 108 25.41 -1.00 -7.85
N ALA A 109 25.91 -2.14 -7.48
CA ALA A 109 27.19 -2.66 -7.90
C ALA A 109 27.04 -4.04 -8.56
N ALA A 110 28.09 -4.54 -9.19
CA ALA A 110 28.07 -5.88 -9.80
C ALA A 110 27.73 -7.00 -8.79
N GLY A 111 28.11 -6.81 -7.51
CA GLY A 111 27.77 -7.74 -6.43
C GLY A 111 26.27 -7.85 -6.12
N ASP A 112 25.45 -6.88 -6.57
CA ASP A 112 24.01 -6.89 -6.37
C ASP A 112 23.25 -7.69 -7.45
N ALA A 113 23.96 -8.30 -8.41
CA ALA A 113 23.35 -9.00 -9.53
C ALA A 113 22.30 -10.03 -9.09
N ARG A 114 22.61 -10.83 -8.06
CA ARG A 114 21.69 -11.86 -7.54
C ARG A 114 20.45 -11.24 -6.88
N LEU A 115 20.63 -10.24 -6.05
CA LEU A 115 19.54 -9.51 -5.39
C LEU A 115 18.58 -8.90 -6.42
N LEU A 116 19.12 -8.24 -7.43
CA LEU A 116 18.33 -7.60 -8.48
C LEU A 116 17.62 -8.64 -9.36
N PHE A 117 18.28 -9.74 -9.68
CA PHE A 117 17.72 -10.85 -10.46
C PHE A 117 16.53 -11.50 -9.75
N ASP A 118 16.73 -11.90 -8.49
CA ASP A 118 15.69 -12.55 -7.69
C ASP A 118 14.49 -11.61 -7.46
N GLY A 119 14.76 -10.35 -7.13
CA GLY A 119 13.72 -9.34 -6.96
C GLY A 119 12.91 -9.09 -8.22
N ARG A 120 13.55 -9.01 -9.39
CA ARG A 120 12.84 -8.80 -10.67
C ARG A 120 12.06 -10.05 -11.10
N ASN A 121 12.53 -11.24 -10.76
CA ASN A 121 11.86 -12.50 -11.04
C ASN A 121 10.79 -12.90 -10.02
N ALA A 122 10.66 -12.17 -8.90
CA ALA A 122 9.60 -12.42 -7.94
C ALA A 122 8.22 -12.28 -8.60
N GLU A 123 7.31 -13.20 -8.32
CA GLU A 123 5.98 -13.26 -8.96
C GLU A 123 5.20 -11.95 -8.85
N PRO A 124 5.11 -11.28 -7.67
CA PRO A 124 4.40 -10.03 -7.54
C PRO A 124 4.94 -8.91 -8.45
N VAL A 125 6.27 -8.88 -8.67
CA VAL A 125 6.94 -7.91 -9.54
C VAL A 125 6.69 -8.22 -11.01
N ARG A 126 6.81 -9.50 -11.40
CA ARG A 126 6.58 -9.92 -12.79
C ARG A 126 5.15 -9.62 -13.24
N ARG A 127 4.16 -9.91 -12.39
CA ARG A 127 2.74 -9.72 -12.69
C ARG A 127 2.37 -8.29 -13.09
N VAL A 128 3.04 -7.29 -12.49
CA VAL A 128 2.79 -5.87 -12.79
C VAL A 128 3.80 -5.27 -13.76
N SER A 129 4.73 -6.07 -14.27
CA SER A 129 5.75 -5.61 -15.20
C SER A 129 5.29 -5.71 -16.64
N LEU A 130 5.75 -4.79 -17.51
CA LEU A 130 5.50 -4.84 -18.95
C LEU A 130 5.97 -6.15 -19.58
N GLN A 131 7.12 -6.68 -19.14
CA GLN A 131 7.62 -7.98 -19.55
C GLN A 131 7.47 -8.96 -18.39
N GLN A 132 6.51 -9.88 -18.50
CA GLN A 132 6.15 -10.81 -17.43
C GLN A 132 6.95 -12.13 -17.47
N ALA A 133 7.64 -12.43 -18.58
CA ALA A 133 8.48 -13.62 -18.69
C ALA A 133 9.63 -13.58 -17.66
N PRO A 134 10.00 -14.72 -17.07
CA PRO A 134 11.17 -14.78 -16.21
C PRO A 134 12.44 -14.37 -16.97
N LEU A 135 13.27 -13.56 -16.32
CA LEU A 135 14.59 -13.21 -16.86
C LEU A 135 15.51 -14.41 -16.79
N GLN A 136 16.37 -14.55 -17.79
CA GLN A 136 17.49 -15.49 -17.76
C GLN A 136 18.69 -14.83 -17.07
N TRP A 137 19.49 -15.63 -16.37
CA TRP A 137 20.61 -15.13 -15.57
C TRP A 137 21.66 -14.40 -16.42
N ASP A 138 22.06 -15.00 -17.54
CA ASP A 138 23.11 -14.44 -18.40
C ASP A 138 22.67 -13.12 -19.03
N ASP A 139 21.43 -13.02 -19.49
CA ASP A 139 20.84 -11.80 -20.02
C ASP A 139 20.81 -10.69 -18.95
N HIS A 140 20.47 -11.07 -17.70
CA HIS A 140 20.45 -10.14 -16.57
C HIS A 140 21.86 -9.61 -16.25
N CYS A 141 22.87 -10.47 -16.24
CA CYS A 141 24.26 -10.06 -16.00
C CYS A 141 24.77 -9.12 -17.09
N CYS A 142 24.48 -9.42 -18.35
CA CYS A 142 24.81 -8.53 -19.48
C CYS A 142 24.12 -7.17 -19.35
N TRP A 143 22.81 -7.17 -19.05
CA TRP A 143 22.04 -5.95 -18.82
C TRP A 143 22.59 -5.13 -17.66
N LEU A 144 22.91 -5.76 -16.51
CA LEU A 144 23.44 -5.06 -15.33
C LEU A 144 24.77 -4.41 -15.66
N THR A 145 25.68 -5.14 -16.31
CA THR A 145 26.99 -4.61 -16.73
C THR A 145 26.83 -3.40 -17.64
N ALA A 146 25.98 -3.49 -18.65
CA ALA A 146 25.68 -2.37 -19.55
C ALA A 146 25.02 -1.19 -18.82
N THR A 147 24.13 -1.46 -17.85
CA THR A 147 23.44 -0.42 -17.08
C THR A 147 24.40 0.33 -16.16
N LEU A 148 25.32 -0.37 -15.49
CA LEU A 148 26.32 0.24 -14.61
C LEU A 148 27.38 1.04 -15.38
N ALA A 149 27.64 0.72 -16.64
CA ALA A 149 28.59 1.43 -17.50
C ALA A 149 27.99 2.67 -18.20
N ASP A 150 26.66 2.81 -18.22
CA ASP A 150 25.98 3.88 -18.94
C ASP A 150 25.83 5.14 -18.07
N PRO A 151 26.52 6.26 -18.38
CA PRO A 151 26.45 7.51 -17.59
C PRO A 151 25.07 8.17 -17.64
N ARG A 152 24.19 7.75 -18.55
CA ARG A 152 22.80 8.22 -18.66
C ARG A 152 21.86 7.43 -17.78
N ARG A 153 22.37 6.44 -17.04
CA ARG A 153 21.58 5.60 -16.13
C ARG A 153 22.08 5.72 -14.70
N VAL A 154 21.13 5.78 -13.78
CA VAL A 154 21.40 5.70 -12.35
C VAL A 154 20.59 4.53 -11.81
N LEU A 155 21.27 3.52 -11.31
CA LEU A 155 20.65 2.34 -10.67
C LEU A 155 20.97 2.38 -9.18
N LEU A 156 19.91 2.48 -8.36
CA LEU A 156 20.01 2.63 -6.91
C LEU A 156 19.37 1.45 -6.21
N ILE A 157 19.94 1.07 -5.07
CA ILE A 157 19.34 0.16 -4.10
C ILE A 157 18.99 0.96 -2.85
N GLY A 158 17.74 0.85 -2.41
CA GLY A 158 17.30 1.37 -1.13
C GLY A 158 17.56 0.36 -0.03
N GLU A 159 18.17 0.83 1.05
CA GLU A 159 18.50 0.03 2.23
C GLU A 159 17.93 0.68 3.49
N HIS A 160 17.44 -0.14 4.39
CA HIS A 160 17.05 0.23 5.74
C HIS A 160 17.75 -0.71 6.72
N GLY A 161 17.70 -0.42 8.01
CA GLY A 161 18.36 -1.22 9.05
C GLY A 161 18.12 -2.73 8.95
N ASP A 162 16.96 -3.13 8.43
CA ASP A 162 16.57 -4.54 8.23
C ASP A 162 17.02 -5.12 6.87
N GLY A 163 17.82 -4.38 6.10
CA GLY A 163 18.35 -4.83 4.81
C GLY A 163 17.76 -4.13 3.59
N PRO A 164 17.93 -4.69 2.39
CA PRO A 164 17.47 -4.07 1.15
C PRO A 164 15.95 -3.99 1.08
N VAL A 165 15.45 -2.87 0.55
CA VAL A 165 14.02 -2.54 0.45
C VAL A 165 13.52 -2.68 -0.97
N GLY A 166 14.30 -2.25 -1.95
CA GLY A 166 13.94 -2.25 -3.35
C GLY A 166 14.98 -1.53 -4.19
N THR A 167 14.69 -1.39 -5.45
CA THR A 167 15.59 -0.74 -6.41
C THR A 167 14.86 0.31 -7.24
N LEU A 168 15.62 1.31 -7.68
CA LEU A 168 15.20 2.37 -8.59
C LEU A 168 16.20 2.45 -9.73
N ARG A 169 15.69 2.54 -10.97
CA ARG A 169 16.51 2.90 -12.12
C ARG A 169 15.97 4.19 -12.72
N TYR A 170 16.84 5.13 -12.96
CA TYR A 170 16.57 6.34 -13.71
C TYR A 170 17.31 6.28 -15.05
N ASP A 171 16.56 6.40 -16.13
CA ASP A 171 17.08 6.50 -17.50
C ASP A 171 16.92 7.96 -17.94
N ARG A 172 18.03 8.67 -18.17
CA ARG A 172 18.03 10.06 -18.64
C ARG A 172 17.60 10.11 -20.10
N LEU A 173 16.47 10.74 -20.36
CA LEU A 173 15.92 10.90 -21.70
C LEU A 173 16.56 12.09 -22.43
N ASP A 174 16.67 13.24 -21.71
CA ASP A 174 17.37 14.44 -22.12
C ASP A 174 17.86 15.21 -20.88
N ASP A 175 18.26 16.47 -21.04
CA ASP A 175 18.81 17.25 -19.93
C ASP A 175 17.77 17.58 -18.85
N ALA A 176 16.51 17.68 -19.22
CA ALA A 176 15.42 18.08 -18.31
C ALA A 176 14.54 16.90 -17.87
N ARG A 177 14.63 15.71 -18.54
CA ARG A 177 13.72 14.61 -18.32
C ARG A 177 14.43 13.29 -18.06
N ALA A 178 13.89 12.53 -17.11
CA ALA A 178 14.30 11.15 -16.85
C ALA A 178 13.08 10.26 -16.66
N ARG A 179 13.23 8.99 -16.96
CA ARG A 179 12.24 7.95 -16.67
C ARG A 179 12.69 7.15 -15.47
N VAL A 180 11.76 6.93 -14.52
CA VAL A 180 11.99 6.07 -13.36
C VAL A 180 11.29 4.72 -13.55
N SER A 181 11.99 3.67 -13.16
CA SER A 181 11.44 2.33 -12.94
C SER A 181 11.80 1.89 -11.53
N LEU A 182 10.87 1.29 -10.80
CA LEU A 182 11.12 0.81 -9.45
C LEU A 182 10.41 -0.53 -9.21
N TYR A 183 10.99 -1.33 -8.34
CA TYR A 183 10.29 -2.44 -7.70
C TYR A 183 10.83 -2.64 -6.27
N LEU A 184 10.00 -3.23 -5.45
CA LEU A 184 10.34 -3.60 -4.08
C LEU A 184 10.79 -5.05 -4.02
N PHE A 185 11.67 -5.36 -3.08
CA PHE A 185 12.05 -6.73 -2.79
C PHE A 185 10.97 -7.43 -1.94
N ASP A 186 11.05 -8.75 -1.86
CA ASP A 186 10.07 -9.55 -1.14
C ASP A 186 9.91 -9.14 0.32
N GLY A 187 8.68 -9.25 0.85
CA GLY A 187 8.34 -8.80 2.20
C GLY A 187 8.20 -7.27 2.38
N ARG A 188 8.39 -6.46 1.33
CA ARG A 188 8.32 -4.98 1.42
C ARG A 188 7.07 -4.37 0.77
N PHE A 189 6.19 -5.20 0.20
CA PHE A 189 4.98 -4.74 -0.48
C PHE A 189 3.91 -4.22 0.50
N GLY A 190 3.12 -3.23 0.06
CA GLY A 190 1.96 -2.72 0.80
C GLY A 190 2.27 -1.86 2.02
N LEU A 191 3.54 -1.70 2.41
CA LEU A 191 3.97 -1.03 3.64
C LEU A 191 4.33 0.45 3.45
N GLY A 192 4.23 0.98 2.23
CA GLY A 192 4.61 2.38 1.94
C GLY A 192 6.08 2.57 1.50
N TRP A 193 6.89 1.51 1.49
CA TRP A 193 8.29 1.57 1.08
C TRP A 193 8.50 2.12 -0.33
N GLY A 194 7.59 1.82 -1.28
CA GLY A 194 7.68 2.35 -2.64
C GLY A 194 7.71 3.88 -2.69
N ARG A 195 6.85 4.54 -1.89
CA ARG A 195 6.84 6.00 -1.78
C ARG A 195 8.12 6.53 -1.12
N ALA A 196 8.55 5.92 -0.02
CA ALA A 196 9.77 6.33 0.68
C ALA A 196 11.01 6.19 -0.23
N LEU A 197 11.10 5.06 -0.93
CA LEU A 197 12.18 4.77 -1.88
C LEU A 197 12.19 5.77 -3.04
N LEU A 198 11.03 6.09 -3.63
CA LEU A 198 10.91 7.06 -4.71
C LEU A 198 11.39 8.44 -4.28
N LEU A 199 10.97 8.91 -3.09
CA LEU A 199 11.39 10.22 -2.55
C LEU A 199 12.89 10.28 -2.25
N ALA A 200 13.48 9.18 -1.74
CA ALA A 200 14.92 9.11 -1.49
C ALA A 200 15.72 9.10 -2.80
N GLY A 201 15.27 8.32 -3.79
CA GLY A 201 15.89 8.24 -5.11
C GLY A 201 15.76 9.54 -5.90
N GLU A 202 14.61 10.23 -5.83
CA GLU A 202 14.41 11.52 -6.48
C GLU A 202 15.40 12.58 -5.94
N ARG A 203 15.62 12.66 -4.63
CA ARG A 203 16.61 13.55 -4.03
C ARG A 203 18.00 13.26 -4.56
N GLU A 204 18.38 11.98 -4.67
CA GLU A 204 19.68 11.57 -5.15
C GLU A 204 19.89 11.85 -6.63
N VAL A 205 18.91 11.55 -7.49
CA VAL A 205 19.03 11.77 -8.93
C VAL A 205 19.05 13.26 -9.28
N ARG A 206 18.26 14.11 -8.58
CA ARG A 206 18.30 15.58 -8.77
C ARG A 206 19.63 16.18 -8.34
N ARG A 207 20.29 15.60 -7.34
CA ARG A 207 21.65 16.01 -6.95
C ARG A 207 22.67 15.71 -8.05
N ARG A 208 22.52 14.58 -8.76
CA ARG A 208 23.41 14.16 -9.88
C ARG A 208 23.10 14.89 -11.17
N TRP A 209 21.84 15.16 -11.43
CA TRP A 209 21.35 15.84 -12.63
C TRP A 209 20.61 17.13 -12.26
N PRO A 210 21.32 18.23 -11.96
CA PRO A 210 20.69 19.47 -11.46
C PRO A 210 19.71 20.12 -12.44
N ALA A 211 19.86 19.86 -13.76
CA ALA A 211 18.95 20.36 -14.79
C ALA A 211 17.64 19.57 -14.91
N LEU A 212 17.52 18.45 -14.18
CA LEU A 212 16.35 17.57 -14.24
C LEU A 212 15.10 18.27 -13.68
N GLN A 213 14.07 18.44 -14.52
CA GLN A 213 12.81 19.08 -14.17
C GLN A 213 11.68 18.06 -14.01
N LEU A 214 11.61 17.06 -14.89
CA LEU A 214 10.53 16.09 -14.96
C LEU A 214 11.06 14.66 -14.78
N ILE A 215 10.40 13.92 -13.89
CA ILE A 215 10.56 12.47 -13.77
C ILE A 215 9.24 11.82 -14.18
N GLU A 216 9.28 10.98 -15.20
CA GLU A 216 8.11 10.22 -15.67
C GLU A 216 8.19 8.75 -15.24
N ALA A 217 7.04 8.15 -14.98
CA ALA A 217 6.91 6.72 -14.76
C ALA A 217 5.95 6.14 -15.80
N GLN A 218 6.26 4.95 -16.29
CA GLN A 218 5.34 4.18 -17.13
C GLN A 218 4.61 3.18 -16.23
N VAL A 219 3.28 3.27 -16.20
CA VAL A 219 2.39 2.43 -15.40
C VAL A 219 1.61 1.49 -16.29
#